data_e463d96e3dd4f1dce330fef8739f5285
#
_entry.id   e463d96e3dd4f1dce330fef8739f5285
#
_cell.length_a   1.000
_cell.length_b   1.000
_cell.length_c   1.000
_cell.angle_alpha   90.00
_cell.angle_beta   90.00
_cell.angle_gamma   90.00
#
_symmetry.space_group_name_H-M   'P 1'
#
loop_
_entity.id
_entity.type
_entity.pdbx_description
1 polymer ?
#
loop_
_entity_poly.entity_id
_entity_poly.type
_entity_poly.pdbx_seq_one_letter_code
_entity_poly.pdbx_strand_id
1 'polypeptide(L)'
;MALVTLKIDELRRQVGQELGATAWHEVTQAQVDEFADATLDFQWIHTDPQLAAASPYGGTIAHGFLTLSLAAWALEQVLEVADATVTINYGLNKVRFPAPLRTAAACREPLHDTLVKCDAVEDVTGGLQATFAMTFERADGGRPATCC
;
A
#
# COMPACT_ATOMS: atom_id res chain seq x y z
N MET A 1 11.18 -9.22 6.53
CA MET A 1 10.93 -10.53 5.91
C MET A 1 11.86 -10.73 4.73
N ALA A 2 12.05 -11.95 4.23
CA ALA A 2 12.89 -12.17 3.07
C ALA A 2 12.13 -11.84 1.78
N LEU A 3 12.79 -11.16 0.86
CA LEU A 3 12.32 -10.93 -0.51
C LEU A 3 12.15 -12.29 -1.20
N VAL A 4 10.99 -12.51 -1.81
CA VAL A 4 10.72 -13.71 -2.61
C VAL A 4 11.17 -13.43 -4.04
N THR A 5 12.22 -14.12 -4.51
CA THR A 5 12.69 -14.02 -5.89
C THR A 5 12.18 -15.19 -6.69
N LEU A 6 11.43 -14.93 -7.75
CA LEU A 6 10.79 -15.90 -8.64
C LEU A 6 11.12 -15.60 -10.10
N LYS A 7 10.99 -16.63 -10.95
CA LYS A 7 10.88 -16.44 -12.40
C LYS A 7 9.41 -16.31 -12.81
N ILE A 8 9.18 -15.76 -13.99
CA ILE A 8 7.84 -15.61 -14.58
C ILE A 8 7.03 -16.93 -14.53
N ASP A 9 7.64 -18.05 -14.92
CA ASP A 9 6.96 -19.37 -14.91
C ASP A 9 6.64 -19.87 -13.50
N GLU A 10 7.38 -19.42 -12.49
CA GLU A 10 7.17 -19.82 -11.11
C GLU A 10 6.05 -19.02 -10.45
N LEU A 11 5.79 -17.80 -10.93
CA LEU A 11 4.73 -16.93 -10.41
C LEU A 11 3.34 -17.58 -10.52
N ARG A 12 3.10 -18.37 -11.56
CA ARG A 12 1.84 -19.13 -11.73
C ARG A 12 1.53 -20.10 -10.58
N ARG A 13 2.57 -20.65 -9.97
CA ARG A 13 2.44 -21.59 -8.84
C ARG A 13 2.12 -20.89 -7.53
N GLN A 14 2.21 -19.58 -7.51
CA GLN A 14 1.92 -18.76 -6.33
C GLN A 14 0.43 -18.36 -6.23
N VAL A 15 -0.39 -18.67 -7.22
CA VAL A 15 -1.83 -18.34 -7.17
C VAL A 15 -2.47 -18.96 -5.92
N GLY A 16 -3.14 -18.13 -5.14
CA GLY A 16 -3.74 -18.47 -3.86
C GLY A 16 -2.78 -18.40 -2.66
N GLN A 17 -1.49 -18.14 -2.87
CA GLN A 17 -0.49 -18.09 -1.80
C GLN A 17 -0.23 -16.65 -1.33
N GLU A 18 0.00 -16.50 -0.04
CA GLU A 18 0.61 -15.30 0.53
C GLU A 18 2.10 -15.29 0.19
N LEU A 19 2.56 -14.22 -0.45
CA LEU A 19 3.96 -14.05 -0.82
C LEU A 19 4.77 -13.50 0.35
N GLY A 20 4.15 -12.71 1.20
CA GLY A 20 4.77 -12.12 2.37
C GLY A 20 4.15 -10.78 2.75
N ALA A 21 4.77 -10.11 3.72
CA ALA A 21 4.43 -8.77 4.12
C ALA A 21 5.68 -7.89 4.20
N THR A 22 5.52 -6.59 4.06
CA THR A 22 6.61 -5.63 4.26
C THR A 22 6.99 -5.54 5.74
N ALA A 23 8.13 -4.92 6.03
CA ALA A 23 8.32 -4.35 7.37
C ALA A 23 7.31 -3.20 7.59
N TRP A 24 7.05 -2.88 8.85
CA TRP A 24 6.27 -1.70 9.21
C TRP A 24 6.87 -0.44 8.62
N HIS A 25 6.04 0.36 7.99
CA HIS A 25 6.40 1.62 7.35
C HIS A 25 5.63 2.77 7.99
N GLU A 26 6.31 3.86 8.27
CA GLU A 26 5.73 5.05 8.86
C GLU A 26 5.36 6.07 7.75
N VAL A 27 4.09 6.48 7.70
CA VAL A 27 3.67 7.57 6.81
C VAL A 27 3.79 8.89 7.58
N THR A 28 4.76 9.71 7.19
CA THR A 28 5.05 10.98 7.85
C THR A 28 4.12 12.10 7.39
N GLN A 29 3.98 13.16 8.19
CA GLN A 29 3.27 14.39 7.77
C GLN A 29 3.91 15.00 6.53
N ALA A 30 5.24 14.99 6.44
CA ALA A 30 5.94 15.52 5.27
C ALA A 30 5.53 14.81 3.96
N GLN A 31 5.42 13.47 3.99
CA GLN A 31 4.93 12.72 2.83
C GLN A 31 3.47 13.07 2.47
N VAL A 32 2.64 13.33 3.47
CA VAL A 32 1.25 13.75 3.26
C VAL A 32 1.19 15.15 2.63
N ASP A 33 2.02 16.06 3.10
CA ASP A 33 2.10 17.43 2.57
C ASP A 33 2.61 17.44 1.11
N GLU A 34 3.67 16.66 0.82
CA GLU A 34 4.18 16.49 -0.53
C GLU A 34 3.13 15.85 -1.47
N PHE A 35 2.34 14.90 -0.98
CA PHE A 35 1.26 14.30 -1.75
C PHE A 35 0.12 15.29 -1.99
N ALA A 36 -0.22 16.11 -0.99
CA ALA A 36 -1.21 17.18 -1.14
C ALA A 36 -0.78 18.20 -2.20
N ASP A 37 0.49 18.60 -2.20
CA ASP A 37 1.07 19.49 -3.20
C ASP A 37 1.01 18.89 -4.61
N ALA A 38 1.36 17.61 -4.74
CA ALA A 38 1.39 16.92 -6.03
C ALA A 38 -0.01 16.68 -6.63
N THR A 39 -1.03 16.49 -5.78
CA THR A 39 -2.40 16.14 -6.19
C THR A 39 -3.40 17.28 -6.06
N LEU A 40 -3.00 18.37 -5.42
CA LEU A 40 -3.84 19.53 -5.09
C LEU A 40 -5.00 19.19 -4.13
N ASP A 41 -4.85 18.13 -3.33
CA ASP A 41 -5.81 17.74 -2.30
C ASP A 41 -5.36 18.25 -0.93
N PHE A 42 -5.71 19.50 -0.65
CA PHE A 42 -5.39 20.20 0.60
C PHE A 42 -6.49 20.12 1.65
N GLN A 43 -7.28 19.05 1.66
CA GLN A 43 -8.31 18.91 2.69
C GLN A 43 -7.68 18.97 4.10
N TRP A 44 -8.25 19.75 4.99
CA TRP A 44 -7.71 20.03 6.32
C TRP A 44 -7.41 18.79 7.18
N ILE A 45 -8.17 17.70 6.97
CA ILE A 45 -7.93 16.43 7.67
C ILE A 45 -6.54 15.85 7.39
N HIS A 46 -5.90 16.26 6.31
CA HIS A 46 -4.56 15.84 5.89
C HIS A 46 -3.50 16.86 6.25
N THR A 47 -3.81 18.15 6.07
CA THR A 47 -2.80 19.24 6.04
C THR A 47 -2.84 20.20 7.22
N ASP A 48 -3.86 20.16 8.09
CA ASP A 48 -3.98 21.02 9.25
C ASP A 48 -3.97 20.22 10.57
N PRO A 49 -2.81 20.09 11.24
CA PRO A 49 -2.71 19.33 12.49
C PRO A 49 -3.57 19.90 13.63
N GLN A 50 -3.85 21.22 13.66
CA GLN A 50 -4.63 21.84 14.72
C GLN A 50 -6.11 21.49 14.56
N LEU A 51 -6.67 21.68 13.38
CA LEU A 51 -8.05 21.29 13.08
C LEU A 51 -8.23 19.79 13.20
N ALA A 52 -7.30 19.00 12.69
CA ALA A 52 -7.36 17.54 12.72
C ALA A 52 -7.31 16.98 14.15
N ALA A 53 -6.55 17.58 15.05
CA ALA A 53 -6.49 17.17 16.46
C ALA A 53 -7.83 17.35 17.19
N ALA A 54 -8.63 18.35 16.80
CA ALA A 54 -9.97 18.58 17.36
C ALA A 54 -11.06 17.70 16.72
N SER A 55 -10.72 16.93 15.69
CA SER A 55 -11.64 16.07 14.97
C SER A 55 -11.76 14.67 15.61
N PRO A 56 -12.73 13.82 15.18
CA PRO A 56 -12.80 12.42 15.60
C PRO A 56 -11.56 11.59 15.26
N TYR A 57 -10.72 12.06 14.34
CA TYR A 57 -9.47 11.39 13.98
C TYR A 57 -8.36 11.60 15.03
N GLY A 58 -8.42 12.70 15.81
CA GLY A 58 -7.44 13.01 16.86
C GLY A 58 -6.05 13.38 16.32
N GLY A 59 -5.96 13.80 15.07
CA GLY A 59 -4.77 14.19 14.35
C GLY A 59 -4.94 14.03 12.85
N THR A 60 -3.92 14.42 12.09
CA THR A 60 -3.93 14.28 10.62
C THR A 60 -3.90 12.81 10.20
N ILE A 61 -4.54 12.55 9.07
CA ILE A 61 -4.59 11.23 8.44
C ILE A 61 -4.00 11.30 7.03
N ALA A 62 -3.38 10.21 6.58
CA ALA A 62 -2.91 10.10 5.22
C ALA A 62 -4.08 10.07 4.23
N HIS A 63 -3.87 10.61 3.03
CA HIS A 63 -4.79 10.42 1.92
C HIS A 63 -4.92 8.93 1.62
N GLY A 64 -6.12 8.44 1.36
CA GLY A 64 -6.31 7.05 0.94
C GLY A 64 -5.51 6.74 -0.33
N PHE A 65 -5.45 7.68 -1.26
CA PHE A 65 -4.68 7.53 -2.50
C PHE A 65 -3.16 7.56 -2.27
N LEU A 66 -2.65 8.26 -1.24
CA LEU A 66 -1.25 8.14 -0.85
C LEU A 66 -0.96 6.72 -0.38
N THR A 67 -1.78 6.16 0.51
CA THR A 67 -1.62 4.78 0.99
C THR A 67 -1.66 3.79 -0.17
N LEU A 68 -2.61 3.95 -1.09
CA LEU A 68 -2.68 3.12 -2.31
C LEU A 68 -1.42 3.25 -3.17
N SER A 69 -0.85 4.44 -3.31
CA SER A 69 0.36 4.67 -4.11
C SER A 69 1.58 3.92 -3.57
N LEU A 70 1.60 3.59 -2.28
CA LEU A 70 2.64 2.76 -1.68
C LEU A 70 2.57 1.27 -2.09
N ALA A 71 1.51 0.84 -2.79
CA ALA A 71 1.36 -0.55 -3.21
C ALA A 71 2.49 -1.02 -4.14
N ALA A 72 2.97 -0.16 -5.04
CA ALA A 72 4.09 -0.49 -5.91
C ALA A 72 5.37 -0.75 -5.12
N TRP A 73 5.72 0.18 -4.22
CA TRP A 73 6.86 0.01 -3.31
C TRP A 73 6.71 -1.25 -2.45
N ALA A 74 5.53 -1.48 -1.86
CA ALA A 74 5.30 -2.64 -1.01
C ALA A 74 5.45 -3.97 -1.78
N LEU A 75 4.98 -4.03 -3.02
CA LEU A 75 5.16 -5.21 -3.87
C LEU A 75 6.65 -5.48 -4.12
N GLU A 76 7.45 -4.47 -4.41
CA GLU A 76 8.90 -4.60 -4.63
C GLU A 76 9.66 -5.03 -3.37
N GLN A 77 9.15 -4.74 -2.16
CA GLN A 77 9.74 -5.23 -0.91
C GLN A 77 9.49 -6.72 -0.67
N VAL A 78 8.47 -7.29 -1.30
CA VAL A 78 8.02 -8.67 -1.07
C VAL A 78 8.40 -9.59 -2.22
N LEU A 79 8.31 -9.11 -3.46
CA LEU A 79 8.46 -9.92 -4.67
C LEU A 79 9.44 -9.27 -5.66
N GLU A 80 10.39 -10.09 -6.13
CA GLU A 80 11.21 -9.83 -7.30
C GLU A 80 10.92 -10.88 -8.37
N VAL A 81 10.64 -10.47 -9.61
CA VAL A 81 10.54 -11.36 -10.76
C VAL A 81 11.82 -11.23 -11.59
N ALA A 82 12.75 -12.15 -11.38
CA ALA A 82 14.15 -12.05 -11.78
C ALA A 82 14.38 -11.98 -13.31
N ASP A 83 13.46 -12.51 -14.10
CA ASP A 83 13.54 -12.52 -15.57
C ASP A 83 12.51 -11.58 -16.24
N ALA A 84 11.82 -10.74 -15.48
CA ALA A 84 10.99 -9.68 -16.01
C ALA A 84 11.85 -8.47 -16.43
N THR A 85 11.65 -7.98 -17.64
CA THR A 85 12.35 -6.78 -18.13
C THR A 85 11.76 -5.49 -17.54
N VAL A 86 10.45 -5.48 -17.31
CA VAL A 86 9.71 -4.34 -16.77
C VAL A 86 8.43 -4.83 -16.09
N THR A 87 8.04 -4.14 -15.01
CA THR A 87 6.75 -4.32 -14.35
C THR A 87 5.94 -3.05 -14.49
N ILE A 88 4.68 -3.17 -14.87
CA ILE A 88 3.78 -2.05 -15.13
C ILE A 88 2.54 -2.19 -14.26
N ASN A 89 2.18 -1.14 -13.55
CA ASN A 89 0.89 -1.06 -12.87
C ASN A 89 -0.22 -0.86 -13.90
N TYR A 90 -0.92 -1.96 -14.22
CA TYR A 90 -1.93 -1.97 -15.28
C TYR A 90 -3.26 -1.40 -14.82
N GLY A 91 -3.67 -1.70 -13.59
CA GLY A 91 -4.97 -1.24 -13.06
C GLY A 91 -5.30 -1.83 -11.70
N LEU A 92 -6.52 -1.56 -11.27
CA LEU A 92 -7.07 -1.99 -9.99
C LEU A 92 -8.48 -2.55 -10.20
N ASN A 93 -8.73 -3.75 -9.67
CA ASN A 93 -10.06 -4.37 -9.76
C ASN A 93 -11.01 -3.81 -8.70
N LYS A 94 -10.49 -3.56 -7.50
CA LYS A 94 -11.26 -3.06 -6.37
C LYS A 94 -10.35 -2.38 -5.37
N VAL A 95 -10.76 -1.21 -4.87
CA VAL A 95 -10.09 -0.50 -3.78
C VAL A 95 -11.09 -0.10 -2.72
N ARG A 96 -10.72 -0.22 -1.46
CA ARG A 96 -11.46 0.27 -0.30
C ARG A 96 -10.51 0.86 0.71
N PHE A 97 -10.96 1.88 1.42
CA PHE A 97 -10.29 2.54 2.54
C PHE A 97 -11.12 2.35 3.82
N PRO A 98 -11.04 1.18 4.47
CA PRO A 98 -11.96 0.83 5.58
C PRO A 98 -11.73 1.64 6.84
N ALA A 99 -10.52 2.17 7.04
CA ALA A 99 -10.16 2.96 8.21
C ALA A 99 -9.12 4.03 7.85
N PRO A 100 -9.09 5.19 8.55
CA PRO A 100 -8.07 6.20 8.35
C PRO A 100 -6.71 5.71 8.84
N LEU A 101 -5.66 6.05 8.08
CA LEU A 101 -4.27 5.87 8.49
C LEU A 101 -3.77 7.19 9.10
N ARG A 102 -3.45 7.20 10.39
CA ARG A 102 -2.90 8.38 11.04
C ARG A 102 -1.47 8.63 10.60
N THR A 103 -1.08 9.89 10.50
CA THR A 103 0.32 10.24 10.26
C THR A 103 1.18 10.04 11.50
N ALA A 104 2.48 9.93 11.32
CA ALA A 104 3.45 9.83 12.42
C ALA A 104 3.35 10.96 13.45
N ALA A 105 2.99 12.16 13.01
CA ALA A 105 2.76 13.29 13.93
C ALA A 105 1.58 13.07 14.91
N ALA A 106 0.64 12.20 14.54
CA ALA A 106 -0.55 11.88 15.32
C ALA A 106 -0.46 10.55 16.07
N CYS A 107 0.56 9.74 15.81
CA CYS A 107 0.70 8.40 16.36
C CYS A 107 2.18 8.10 16.65
N ARG A 108 2.47 7.39 17.75
CA ARG A 108 3.84 7.05 18.18
C ARG A 108 4.34 5.72 17.62
N GLU A 109 3.53 5.01 16.84
CA GLU A 109 3.83 3.64 16.39
C GLU A 109 3.87 3.58 14.86
N PRO A 110 4.68 2.66 14.28
CA PRO A 110 4.70 2.42 12.84
C PRO A 110 3.30 2.02 12.36
N LEU A 111 2.95 2.44 11.16
CA LEU A 111 1.55 2.61 10.80
C LEU A 111 0.96 1.49 9.96
N HIS A 112 1.75 0.81 9.16
CA HIS A 112 1.26 -0.34 8.39
C HIS A 112 2.39 -1.28 7.98
N ASP A 113 2.10 -2.55 7.90
CA ASP A 113 2.73 -3.48 6.97
C ASP A 113 1.76 -3.75 5.81
N THR A 114 2.26 -4.31 4.74
CA THR A 114 1.42 -4.64 3.59
C THR A 114 1.55 -6.13 3.31
N LEU A 115 0.47 -6.85 3.57
CA LEU A 115 0.35 -8.24 3.19
C LEU A 115 0.05 -8.35 1.70
N VAL A 116 0.82 -9.17 1.00
CA VAL A 116 0.70 -9.40 -0.45
C VAL A 116 0.34 -10.85 -0.72
N LYS A 117 -0.76 -11.07 -1.44
CA LYS A 117 -1.22 -12.39 -1.89
C LYS A 117 -1.38 -12.39 -3.41
N CYS A 118 -0.92 -13.45 -4.07
CA CYS A 118 -1.14 -13.65 -5.49
C CYS A 118 -2.54 -14.26 -5.73
N ASP A 119 -3.43 -13.53 -6.40
CA ASP A 119 -4.79 -14.01 -6.67
C ASP A 119 -4.95 -14.63 -8.06
N ALA A 120 -4.28 -14.11 -9.08
CA ALA A 120 -4.35 -14.65 -10.43
C ALA A 120 -3.07 -14.37 -11.23
N VAL A 121 -2.79 -15.22 -12.20
CA VAL A 121 -1.73 -15.01 -13.21
C VAL A 121 -2.26 -15.47 -14.56
N GLU A 122 -2.27 -14.59 -15.53
CA GLU A 122 -2.85 -14.81 -16.86
C GLU A 122 -1.87 -14.44 -17.97
N ASP A 123 -1.94 -15.17 -19.10
CA ASP A 123 -1.18 -14.80 -20.29
C ASP A 123 -1.84 -13.62 -20.99
N VAL A 124 -1.03 -12.65 -21.36
CA VAL A 124 -1.44 -11.50 -22.17
C VAL A 124 -0.48 -11.33 -23.33
N THR A 125 -0.88 -10.58 -24.35
CA THR A 125 -0.01 -10.30 -25.48
C THR A 125 1.26 -9.59 -25.01
N GLY A 126 2.41 -10.24 -25.14
CA GLY A 126 3.71 -9.69 -24.80
C GLY A 126 4.16 -9.90 -23.35
N GLY A 127 3.44 -10.70 -22.55
CA GLY A 127 3.86 -10.99 -21.17
C GLY A 127 2.85 -11.70 -20.32
N LEU A 128 2.91 -11.47 -19.02
CA LEU A 128 1.97 -11.94 -18.02
C LEU A 128 1.28 -10.78 -17.32
N GLN A 129 0.02 -10.96 -17.01
CA GLN A 129 -0.71 -10.14 -16.05
C GLN A 129 -0.87 -10.91 -14.74
N ALA A 130 -0.34 -10.36 -13.65
CA ALA A 130 -0.53 -10.91 -12.32
C ALA A 130 -1.46 -9.98 -11.51
N THR A 131 -2.40 -10.58 -10.79
CA THR A 131 -3.28 -9.86 -9.87
C THR A 131 -2.86 -10.19 -8.44
N PHE A 132 -2.63 -9.15 -7.65
CA PHE A 132 -2.29 -9.28 -6.24
C PHE A 132 -3.38 -8.65 -5.38
N ALA A 133 -3.80 -9.35 -4.33
CA ALA A 133 -4.55 -8.75 -3.24
C ALA A 133 -3.56 -8.16 -2.24
N MET A 134 -3.72 -6.89 -1.91
CA MET A 134 -2.84 -6.20 -0.98
C MET A 134 -3.67 -5.61 0.17
N THR A 135 -3.24 -5.88 1.40
CA THR A 135 -3.89 -5.38 2.61
C THR A 135 -2.88 -4.59 3.43
N PHE A 136 -3.18 -3.32 3.65
CA PHE A 136 -2.37 -2.39 4.43
C PHE A 136 -2.87 -2.43 5.87
N GLU A 137 -2.18 -3.19 6.71
CA GLU A 137 -2.53 -3.36 8.11
C GLU A 137 -2.14 -2.12 8.93
N ARG A 138 -2.76 -1.97 10.08
CA ARG A 138 -2.48 -0.91 11.04
C ARG A 138 -1.93 -1.50 12.32
N ALA A 139 -0.96 -0.82 12.94
CA ALA A 139 -0.33 -1.27 14.17
C ALA A 139 -1.32 -1.43 15.36
N ASP A 140 -2.44 -0.70 15.34
CA ASP A 140 -3.47 -0.81 16.39
C ASP A 140 -4.34 -2.07 16.27
N GLY A 141 -4.12 -2.92 15.27
CA GLY A 141 -4.88 -4.15 15.05
C GLY A 141 -6.33 -3.94 14.64
N GLY A 142 -6.71 -2.71 14.27
CA GLY A 142 -8.03 -2.36 13.79
C GLY A 142 -8.30 -2.83 12.35
N ARG A 143 -9.33 -2.24 11.71
CA ARG A 143 -9.56 -2.48 10.28
C ARG A 143 -8.36 -2.00 9.47
N PRO A 144 -8.00 -2.68 8.37
CA PRO A 144 -6.92 -2.24 7.52
C PRO A 144 -7.18 -0.82 6.96
N ALA A 145 -6.11 -0.09 6.69
CA ALA A 145 -6.20 1.25 6.12
C ALA A 145 -6.62 1.20 4.64
N THR A 146 -6.11 0.22 3.89
CA THR A 146 -6.41 0.04 2.47
C THR A 146 -6.46 -1.44 2.13
N CYS A 147 -7.37 -1.82 1.21
CA CYS A 147 -7.40 -3.14 0.57
C CYS A 147 -7.57 -2.93 -0.95
N CYS A 148 -6.73 -3.52 -1.75
CA CYS A 148 -6.78 -3.49 -3.21
C CYS A 148 -6.39 -4.83 -3.85
#